data_77752eedf6b68b3853482c3a0cd22fb2
#
_entry.id   77752eedf6b68b3853482c3a0cd22fb2
#
_cell.length_a   1.000
_cell.length_b   1.000
_cell.length_c   1.000
_cell.angle_alpha   90.00
_cell.angle_beta   90.00
_cell.angle_gamma   90.00
#
_symmetry.space_group_name_H-M   'P 1'
#
loop_
_entity.id
_entity.type
_entity.pdbx_description
1 polymer ?
#
loop_
_entity_poly.entity_id
_entity_poly.type
_entity_poly.pdbx_seq_one_letter_code
_entity_poly.pdbx_strand_id
1 'polypeptide(L)'
;MTMPPDAIPKNVASERPWIGAMVLTPIGVVRSPIADRQEMPTFGVPARVEIFPEFADGLRHLHKHTHVWILAWLHEADRTRLLVTPRGVSDPSEAGLHGVFAVRSPTRPNPIALTAARIERIEGTCLHLDRLDFVDGTPVVDVKPYFRSRDAIYAARNEQIGRPANRQALLESLLLQAEHFHGERCGGLAFGARIVEHFRSTFLDFAEAWGTHAIVPEDAGCLIDAVMTLVGATPGRGTLGFHGAPFVRFIRDDRVYNYVLLEPGRRWSSWTALPADVILALPEEELFRASSTLVRAK
;
A
#
# COMPACT_ATOMS: atom_id res chain seq x y z
N MET A 1 -0.20 31.66 12.42
CA MET A 1 -0.62 32.81 11.59
C MET A 1 -1.58 32.25 10.55
N THR A 2 -2.88 32.39 10.75
CA THR A 2 -3.94 31.85 9.88
C THR A 2 -4.02 32.74 8.64
N MET A 3 -3.71 32.21 7.46
CA MET A 3 -4.06 32.90 6.23
C MET A 3 -5.58 32.87 6.04
N PRO A 4 -6.22 34.01 5.87
CA PRO A 4 -7.65 34.06 5.57
C PRO A 4 -7.92 33.39 4.21
N PRO A 5 -9.14 32.87 3.99
CA PRO A 5 -9.51 32.19 2.73
C PRO A 5 -9.36 33.05 1.46
N ASP A 6 -9.11 34.34 1.60
CA ASP A 6 -9.01 35.31 0.49
C ASP A 6 -7.59 35.66 0.05
N ALA A 7 -6.55 34.93 0.51
CA ALA A 7 -5.15 35.25 0.21
C ALA A 7 -4.62 34.60 -1.07
N ILE A 8 -5.44 34.47 -2.11
CA ILE A 8 -4.92 34.35 -3.48
C ILE A 8 -4.55 35.75 -3.92
N PRO A 9 -3.29 35.97 -4.36
CA PRO A 9 -2.88 37.29 -4.83
C PRO A 9 -3.86 37.84 -5.88
N LYS A 10 -4.41 39.02 -5.65
CA LYS A 10 -5.48 39.60 -6.49
C LYS A 10 -5.12 39.71 -7.99
N ASN A 11 -3.85 39.81 -8.31
CA ASN A 11 -3.34 39.83 -9.69
C ASN A 11 -3.41 38.50 -10.43
N VAL A 12 -3.54 37.40 -9.73
CA VAL A 12 -3.66 36.04 -10.36
C VAL A 12 -5.11 35.72 -10.70
N ALA A 13 -6.06 36.32 -9.95
CA ALA A 13 -7.50 36.09 -10.15
C ALA A 13 -8.05 36.76 -11.43
N SER A 14 -7.47 37.87 -11.85
CA SER A 14 -7.92 38.62 -13.05
C SER A 14 -7.54 37.96 -14.37
N GLU A 15 -6.47 37.14 -14.37
CA GLU A 15 -5.97 36.46 -15.57
C GLU A 15 -6.48 35.01 -15.71
N ARG A 16 -7.17 34.49 -14.69
CA ARG A 16 -7.64 33.11 -14.63
C ARG A 16 -9.09 33.05 -14.13
N PRO A 17 -10.06 33.27 -15.02
CA PRO A 17 -11.49 33.36 -14.65
C PRO A 17 -12.05 32.07 -14.02
N TRP A 18 -11.31 30.93 -14.11
CA TRP A 18 -11.65 29.67 -13.47
C TRP A 18 -11.07 29.52 -12.04
N ILE A 19 -10.25 30.49 -11.55
CA ILE A 19 -9.82 30.56 -10.16
C ILE A 19 -10.91 31.26 -9.35
N GLY A 20 -11.83 30.48 -8.82
CA GLY A 20 -12.91 30.92 -7.96
C GLY A 20 -13.23 29.84 -6.92
N ALA A 21 -14.26 30.05 -6.14
CA ALA A 21 -14.78 29.00 -5.28
C ALA A 21 -15.33 27.86 -6.14
N MET A 22 -14.75 26.64 -5.98
CA MET A 22 -15.31 25.43 -6.55
C MET A 22 -16.25 24.81 -5.53
N VAL A 23 -17.47 24.49 -5.95
CA VAL A 23 -18.44 23.78 -5.13
C VAL A 23 -18.40 22.31 -5.52
N LEU A 24 -18.13 21.43 -4.55
CA LEU A 24 -18.24 19.98 -4.72
C LEU A 24 -19.60 19.53 -4.18
N THR A 25 -20.28 18.68 -4.94
CA THR A 25 -21.54 18.05 -4.51
C THR A 25 -21.23 16.67 -3.97
N PRO A 26 -21.48 16.38 -2.69
CA PRO A 26 -21.38 15.01 -2.21
C PRO A 26 -22.39 14.10 -2.93
N ILE A 27 -21.90 12.97 -3.42
CA ILE A 27 -22.72 11.97 -4.13
C ILE A 27 -23.12 10.80 -3.23
N GLY A 28 -22.55 10.75 -2.02
CA GLY A 28 -22.77 9.67 -1.08
C GLY A 28 -22.00 9.91 0.21
N VAL A 29 -22.02 8.92 1.10
CA VAL A 29 -21.38 8.96 2.40
C VAL A 29 -20.72 7.63 2.73
N VAL A 30 -19.56 7.69 3.40
CA VAL A 30 -18.87 6.51 3.93
C VAL A 30 -19.58 6.03 5.19
N ARG A 31 -19.75 4.71 5.29
CA ARG A 31 -20.12 4.00 6.52
C ARG A 31 -18.96 3.12 6.94
N SER A 32 -18.31 3.51 8.00
CA SER A 32 -17.14 2.87 8.57
C SER A 32 -17.41 2.47 10.03
N PRO A 33 -16.82 1.36 10.52
CA PRO A 33 -16.87 1.06 11.96
C PRO A 33 -16.01 2.02 12.80
N ILE A 34 -15.19 2.86 12.17
CA ILE A 34 -14.27 3.80 12.81
C ILE A 34 -14.82 5.22 12.67
N ALA A 35 -15.07 5.87 13.80
CA ALA A 35 -15.52 7.27 13.87
C ALA A 35 -14.36 8.23 14.20
N ASP A 36 -13.37 7.79 14.98
CA ASP A 36 -12.21 8.60 15.33
C ASP A 36 -11.05 8.33 14.38
N ARG A 37 -10.55 9.37 13.73
CA ARG A 37 -9.39 9.30 12.82
C ARG A 37 -8.11 8.78 13.49
N GLN A 38 -7.98 8.90 14.82
CA GLN A 38 -6.81 8.41 15.54
C GLN A 38 -6.81 6.89 15.65
N GLU A 39 -7.98 6.27 15.62
CA GLU A 39 -8.17 4.83 15.64
C GLU A 39 -8.08 4.19 14.24
N MET A 40 -8.08 5.02 13.18
CA MET A 40 -8.06 4.51 11.80
C MET A 40 -6.72 3.83 11.50
N PRO A 41 -6.74 2.51 11.16
CA PRO A 41 -5.55 1.81 10.70
C PRO A 41 -4.98 2.43 9.41
N THR A 42 -3.67 2.29 9.23
CA THR A 42 -2.97 2.89 8.07
C THR A 42 -3.54 2.45 6.71
N PHE A 43 -4.01 1.20 6.63
CA PHE A 43 -4.56 0.63 5.39
C PHE A 43 -6.08 0.57 5.37
N GLY A 44 -6.73 1.25 6.33
CA GLY A 44 -8.18 1.27 6.43
C GLY A 44 -8.79 -0.02 6.98
N VAL A 45 -10.11 -0.07 6.92
CA VAL A 45 -10.93 -1.19 7.39
C VAL A 45 -12.02 -1.48 6.35
N PRO A 46 -12.63 -2.67 6.34
CA PRO A 46 -13.83 -2.93 5.54
C PRO A 46 -14.89 -1.87 5.81
N ALA A 47 -15.40 -1.28 4.76
CA ALA A 47 -16.35 -0.18 4.84
C ALA A 47 -17.33 -0.23 3.67
N ARG A 48 -18.33 0.65 3.70
CA ARG A 48 -19.26 0.79 2.59
C ARG A 48 -19.45 2.25 2.21
N VAL A 49 -19.84 2.47 0.97
CA VAL A 49 -20.24 3.78 0.45
C VAL A 49 -21.72 3.70 0.11
N GLU A 50 -22.52 4.54 0.75
CA GLU A 50 -23.94 4.72 0.45
C GLU A 50 -24.08 5.89 -0.54
N ILE A 51 -24.40 5.59 -1.78
CA ILE A 51 -24.67 6.60 -2.81
C ILE A 51 -26.10 7.14 -2.64
N PHE A 52 -26.26 8.44 -2.72
CA PHE A 52 -27.58 9.06 -2.59
C PHE A 52 -28.48 8.69 -3.75
N PRO A 53 -29.80 8.53 -3.53
CA PRO A 53 -30.73 8.00 -4.51
C PRO A 53 -30.73 8.75 -5.85
N GLU A 54 -30.53 10.07 -5.83
CA GLU A 54 -30.46 10.92 -7.03
C GLU A 54 -29.28 10.62 -7.94
N PHE A 55 -28.23 9.94 -7.41
CA PHE A 55 -27.03 9.54 -8.17
C PHE A 55 -27.00 8.04 -8.50
N ALA A 56 -28.08 7.29 -8.21
CA ALA A 56 -28.13 5.83 -8.38
C ALA A 56 -27.80 5.38 -9.82
N ASP A 57 -28.23 6.13 -10.83
CA ASP A 57 -27.94 5.84 -12.23
C ASP A 57 -26.43 5.87 -12.55
N GLY A 58 -25.65 6.60 -11.78
CA GLY A 58 -24.17 6.62 -11.89
C GLY A 58 -23.51 5.27 -11.61
N LEU A 59 -24.19 4.36 -10.91
CA LEU A 59 -23.70 3.01 -10.62
C LEU A 59 -23.92 2.00 -11.75
N ARG A 60 -24.62 2.41 -12.82
CA ARG A 60 -24.92 1.51 -13.94
C ARG A 60 -23.64 0.93 -14.53
N HIS A 61 -23.56 -0.40 -14.59
CA HIS A 61 -22.40 -1.18 -15.05
C HIS A 61 -21.15 -1.14 -14.18
N LEU A 62 -21.18 -0.55 -12.98
CA LEU A 62 -20.03 -0.55 -12.07
C LEU A 62 -19.62 -1.97 -11.65
N HIS A 63 -20.56 -2.93 -11.60
CA HIS A 63 -20.31 -4.35 -11.33
C HIS A 63 -19.36 -5.04 -12.33
N LYS A 64 -19.03 -4.40 -13.46
CA LYS A 64 -18.04 -4.90 -14.43
C LYS A 64 -16.59 -4.66 -13.97
N HIS A 65 -16.40 -3.91 -12.91
CA HIS A 65 -15.10 -3.55 -12.36
C HIS A 65 -14.89 -4.19 -11.00
N THR A 66 -13.70 -4.71 -10.77
CA THR A 66 -13.32 -5.30 -9.48
C THR A 66 -12.86 -4.26 -8.46
N HIS A 67 -12.33 -3.14 -8.93
CA HIS A 67 -11.77 -2.09 -8.08
C HIS A 67 -12.25 -0.71 -8.51
N VAL A 68 -12.33 0.18 -7.54
CA VAL A 68 -12.71 1.58 -7.72
C VAL A 68 -11.76 2.51 -6.96
N TRP A 69 -11.63 3.73 -7.48
CA TRP A 69 -11.14 4.87 -6.73
C TRP A 69 -12.33 5.50 -6.00
N ILE A 70 -12.22 5.67 -4.70
CA ILE A 70 -13.14 6.47 -3.90
C ILE A 70 -12.46 7.80 -3.61
N LEU A 71 -13.09 8.88 -4.06
CA LEU A 71 -12.68 10.24 -3.76
C LEU A 71 -13.62 10.78 -2.68
N ALA A 72 -13.05 11.23 -1.57
CA ALA A 72 -13.82 11.69 -0.43
C ALA A 72 -13.31 13.04 0.06
N TRP A 73 -14.18 13.81 0.71
CA TRP A 73 -13.82 15.07 1.34
C TRP A 73 -13.59 14.86 2.83
N LEU A 74 -12.32 15.01 3.27
CA LEU A 74 -11.96 14.85 4.68
C LEU A 74 -12.38 16.07 5.47
N HIS A 75 -13.63 16.08 5.89
CA HIS A 75 -14.33 17.24 6.46
C HIS A 75 -13.75 17.71 7.80
N GLU A 76 -13.04 16.85 8.54
CA GLU A 76 -12.39 17.18 9.82
C GLU A 76 -10.93 17.62 9.65
N ALA A 77 -10.43 17.73 8.41
CA ALA A 77 -9.02 18.02 8.17
C ALA A 77 -8.67 19.49 8.38
N ASP A 78 -7.50 19.74 8.97
CA ASP A 78 -6.91 21.09 9.02
C ASP A 78 -6.46 21.50 7.62
N ARG A 79 -7.00 22.60 7.11
CA ARG A 79 -6.75 23.13 5.77
C ARG A 79 -5.69 24.23 5.72
N THR A 80 -5.16 24.62 6.87
CA THR A 80 -4.30 25.81 7.00
C THR A 80 -2.82 25.51 6.92
N ARG A 81 -2.42 24.25 7.15
CA ARG A 81 -1.01 23.85 7.16
C ARG A 81 -0.56 23.33 5.82
N LEU A 82 0.66 23.70 5.44
CA LEU A 82 1.35 23.20 4.25
C LEU A 82 2.49 22.25 4.57
N LEU A 83 2.88 22.14 5.83
CA LEU A 83 3.92 21.23 6.33
C LEU A 83 3.34 20.35 7.42
N VAL A 84 3.72 19.07 7.39
CA VAL A 84 3.31 18.05 8.35
C VAL A 84 4.47 17.10 8.63
N THR A 85 4.50 16.50 9.82
CA THR A 85 5.34 15.35 10.11
C THR A 85 4.57 14.08 9.76
N PRO A 86 5.00 13.30 8.76
CA PRO A 86 4.31 12.08 8.38
C PRO A 86 4.36 11.03 9.50
N ARG A 87 3.39 10.12 9.48
CA ARG A 87 3.38 8.98 10.41
C ARG A 87 4.65 8.13 10.20
N GLY A 88 5.31 7.74 11.29
CA GLY A 88 6.57 6.96 11.26
C GLY A 88 7.85 7.78 11.09
N VAL A 89 7.77 9.10 10.96
CA VAL A 89 8.91 10.01 11.06
C VAL A 89 9.07 10.42 12.51
N SER A 90 10.22 10.08 13.09
CA SER A 90 10.56 10.39 14.51
C SER A 90 11.31 11.71 14.70
N ASP A 91 11.81 12.31 13.62
CA ASP A 91 12.51 13.60 13.68
C ASP A 91 11.51 14.75 13.83
N PRO A 92 11.49 15.45 14.98
CA PRO A 92 10.60 16.59 15.20
C PRO A 92 11.13 17.90 14.61
N SER A 93 12.35 17.89 14.05
CA SER A 93 12.99 19.08 13.47
C SER A 93 12.39 19.44 12.10
N GLU A 94 12.86 20.55 11.52
CA GLU A 94 12.49 20.91 10.15
C GLU A 94 12.82 19.83 9.11
N ALA A 95 13.84 18.99 9.38
CA ALA A 95 14.21 17.89 8.48
C ALA A 95 13.14 16.78 8.44
N GLY A 96 12.36 16.62 9.51
CA GLY A 96 11.22 15.69 9.55
C GLY A 96 9.92 16.24 8.95
N LEU A 97 9.89 17.55 8.61
CA LEU A 97 8.71 18.16 7.99
C LEU A 97 8.62 17.87 6.49
N HIS A 98 7.46 17.48 6.04
CA HIS A 98 7.17 17.24 4.63
C HIS A 98 6.08 18.17 4.13
N GLY A 99 6.22 18.66 2.90
CA GLY A 99 5.14 19.37 2.22
C GLY A 99 3.93 18.46 2.05
N VAL A 100 2.73 18.99 2.28
CA VAL A 100 1.48 18.20 2.20
C VAL A 100 1.23 17.58 0.82
N PHE A 101 1.87 18.08 -0.22
CA PHE A 101 1.81 17.54 -1.58
C PHE A 101 2.83 16.41 -1.82
N ALA A 102 3.82 16.27 -0.96
CA ALA A 102 4.77 15.15 -1.00
C ALA A 102 4.26 13.92 -0.22
N VAL A 103 3.15 14.05 0.49
CA VAL A 103 2.55 12.98 1.31
C VAL A 103 1.03 12.91 1.10
N ARG A 104 0.41 11.82 1.55
CA ARG A 104 -1.06 11.64 1.53
C ARG A 104 -1.68 12.06 2.88
N SER A 105 -1.17 13.13 3.50
CA SER A 105 -1.76 13.66 4.72
C SER A 105 -3.18 14.18 4.48
N PRO A 106 -4.14 13.96 5.39
CA PRO A 106 -5.44 14.62 5.35
C PRO A 106 -5.32 16.15 5.46
N THR A 107 -4.33 16.64 6.21
CA THR A 107 -4.03 18.07 6.35
C THR A 107 -3.52 18.63 5.03
N ARG A 108 -4.35 19.40 4.35
CA ARG A 108 -4.03 20.07 3.06
C ARG A 108 -5.10 21.09 2.68
N PRO A 109 -4.80 22.07 1.80
CA PRO A 109 -5.77 23.11 1.41
C PRO A 109 -7.07 22.54 0.84
N ASN A 110 -6.99 21.51 -0.01
CA ASN A 110 -8.13 20.77 -0.53
C ASN A 110 -8.01 19.33 -0.03
N PRO A 111 -8.67 18.96 1.08
CA PRO A 111 -8.53 17.66 1.71
C PRO A 111 -9.36 16.59 0.98
N ILE A 112 -9.06 16.42 -0.32
CA ILE A 112 -9.62 15.36 -1.14
C ILE A 112 -8.77 14.11 -0.92
N ALA A 113 -9.38 13.09 -0.35
CA ALA A 113 -8.80 11.78 -0.19
C ALA A 113 -9.01 10.94 -1.44
N LEU A 114 -8.12 9.98 -1.65
CA LEU A 114 -8.15 9.04 -2.78
C LEU A 114 -7.69 7.67 -2.29
N THR A 115 -8.60 6.69 -2.29
CA THR A 115 -8.28 5.31 -1.93
C THR A 115 -8.79 4.35 -3.01
N ALA A 116 -7.91 3.45 -3.45
CA ALA A 116 -8.31 2.32 -4.28
C ALA A 116 -8.84 1.20 -3.38
N ALA A 117 -10.04 0.70 -3.70
CA ALA A 117 -10.69 -0.36 -2.95
C ALA A 117 -11.27 -1.41 -3.87
N ARG A 118 -11.26 -2.67 -3.42
CA ARG A 118 -11.93 -3.77 -4.12
C ARG A 118 -13.42 -3.76 -3.79
N ILE A 119 -14.24 -3.92 -4.80
CA ILE A 119 -15.68 -4.09 -4.64
C ILE A 119 -15.95 -5.54 -4.22
N GLU A 120 -16.44 -5.73 -2.99
CA GLU A 120 -16.89 -7.02 -2.51
C GLU A 120 -18.27 -7.39 -3.06
N ARG A 121 -19.18 -6.42 -3.04
CA ARG A 121 -20.53 -6.53 -3.62
C ARG A 121 -21.18 -5.14 -3.74
N ILE A 122 -22.22 -5.07 -4.55
CA ILE A 122 -23.08 -3.89 -4.74
C ILE A 122 -24.51 -4.29 -4.41
N GLU A 123 -25.14 -3.60 -3.47
CA GLU A 123 -26.52 -3.83 -3.04
C GLU A 123 -27.33 -2.53 -3.20
N GLY A 124 -28.13 -2.46 -4.26
CA GLY A 124 -28.85 -1.20 -4.59
C GLY A 124 -27.87 -0.05 -4.83
N THR A 125 -27.89 0.94 -3.98
CA THR A 125 -26.97 2.10 -4.02
C THR A 125 -25.78 1.96 -3.05
N CYS A 126 -25.62 0.81 -2.38
CA CYS A 126 -24.58 0.57 -1.40
C CYS A 126 -23.43 -0.25 -2.04
N LEU A 127 -22.21 0.31 -2.02
CA LEU A 127 -20.99 -0.38 -2.40
C LEU A 127 -20.30 -0.91 -1.13
N HIS A 128 -20.14 -2.21 -1.01
CA HIS A 128 -19.34 -2.84 0.03
C HIS A 128 -17.92 -3.00 -0.47
N LEU A 129 -16.96 -2.46 0.27
CA LEU A 129 -15.55 -2.37 -0.11
C LEU A 129 -14.68 -3.10 0.90
N ASP A 130 -13.61 -3.72 0.40
CA ASP A 130 -12.65 -4.45 1.23
C ASP A 130 -11.99 -3.54 2.26
N ARG A 131 -11.77 -2.27 1.91
CA ARG A 131 -11.15 -1.27 2.81
C ARG A 131 -11.41 0.16 2.40
N LEU A 132 -11.54 1.04 3.39
CA LEU A 132 -11.38 2.49 3.26
C LEU A 132 -10.67 3.02 4.52
N ASP A 133 -9.83 4.01 4.34
CA ASP A 133 -9.16 4.74 5.42
C ASP A 133 -9.87 6.05 5.77
N PHE A 134 -11.20 6.04 5.64
CA PHE A 134 -12.08 7.17 5.93
C PHE A 134 -12.98 6.88 7.13
N VAL A 135 -13.13 7.86 8.02
CA VAL A 135 -14.03 7.75 9.18
C VAL A 135 -15.49 7.72 8.75
N ASP A 136 -16.35 7.24 9.64
CA ASP A 136 -17.80 7.22 9.41
C ASP A 136 -18.32 8.63 9.10
N GLY A 137 -19.30 8.73 8.22
CA GLY A 137 -19.90 10.01 7.83
C GLY A 137 -19.07 10.84 6.84
N THR A 138 -17.88 10.38 6.40
CA THR A 138 -17.07 11.11 5.42
C THR A 138 -17.82 11.26 4.10
N PRO A 139 -18.02 12.51 3.58
CA PRO A 139 -18.68 12.73 2.30
C PRO A 139 -17.87 12.16 1.13
N VAL A 140 -18.50 11.40 0.25
CA VAL A 140 -17.95 10.92 -1.00
C VAL A 140 -18.26 11.91 -2.11
N VAL A 141 -17.25 12.35 -2.84
CA VAL A 141 -17.38 13.35 -3.91
C VAL A 141 -17.30 12.72 -5.30
N ASP A 142 -16.72 11.55 -5.45
CA ASP A 142 -16.67 10.84 -6.72
C ASP A 142 -16.34 9.35 -6.53
N VAL A 143 -16.76 8.52 -7.49
CA VAL A 143 -16.38 7.12 -7.64
C VAL A 143 -15.91 6.90 -9.05
N LYS A 144 -14.69 6.41 -9.24
CA LYS A 144 -14.14 6.10 -10.56
C LYS A 144 -13.74 4.63 -10.65
N PRO A 145 -14.01 3.94 -11.75
CA PRO A 145 -13.46 2.60 -11.94
C PRO A 145 -11.93 2.66 -11.98
N TYR A 146 -11.28 1.68 -11.34
CA TYR A 146 -9.84 1.50 -11.44
C TYR A 146 -9.51 0.77 -12.75
N PHE A 147 -8.76 1.41 -13.64
CA PHE A 147 -8.31 0.82 -14.88
C PHE A 147 -6.83 0.45 -14.80
N ARG A 148 -6.52 -0.84 -14.75
CA ARG A 148 -5.14 -1.33 -14.71
C ARG A 148 -4.25 -0.70 -15.80
N SER A 149 -4.77 -0.50 -16.99
CA SER A 149 -4.03 0.06 -18.12
C SER A 149 -3.67 1.56 -17.97
N ARG A 150 -4.31 2.26 -17.04
CA ARG A 150 -4.12 3.70 -16.80
C ARG A 150 -3.54 3.99 -15.43
N ASP A 151 -3.95 3.21 -14.43
CA ASP A 151 -3.69 3.52 -13.01
C ASP A 151 -2.49 2.76 -12.47
N ALA A 152 -2.12 1.59 -13.06
CA ALA A 152 -1.00 0.79 -12.60
C ALA A 152 0.31 1.24 -13.27
N ILE A 153 1.17 1.92 -12.51
CA ILE A 153 2.52 2.31 -12.93
C ILE A 153 3.54 1.51 -12.12
N TYR A 154 3.85 0.30 -12.57
CA TYR A 154 4.78 -0.60 -11.87
C TYR A 154 6.22 -0.06 -11.75
N ALA A 155 6.61 0.89 -12.60
CA ALA A 155 7.92 1.52 -12.54
C ALA A 155 7.97 2.72 -11.60
N ALA A 156 6.83 3.15 -11.03
CA ALA A 156 6.79 4.26 -10.08
C ALA A 156 7.61 3.91 -8.83
N ARG A 157 8.41 4.87 -8.38
CA ARG A 157 9.24 4.75 -7.18
C ARG A 157 9.05 5.98 -6.30
N ASN A 158 9.12 5.73 -5.01
CA ASN A 158 9.20 6.77 -3.99
C ASN A 158 10.25 6.35 -2.96
N GLU A 159 10.91 7.32 -2.36
CA GLU A 159 11.73 7.06 -1.18
C GLU A 159 10.83 6.80 0.02
N GLN A 160 11.31 5.96 0.93
CA GLN A 160 10.60 5.68 2.16
C GLN A 160 10.52 6.94 3.02
N ILE A 161 9.29 7.38 3.32
CA ILE A 161 9.08 8.62 4.10
C ILE A 161 9.22 8.37 5.60
N GLY A 162 8.64 7.28 6.08
CA GLY A 162 8.66 6.93 7.50
C GLY A 162 9.03 5.48 7.72
N ARG A 163 9.39 5.16 8.96
CA ARG A 163 9.67 3.79 9.39
C ARG A 163 8.37 3.11 9.80
N PRO A 164 8.12 1.84 9.43
CA PRO A 164 7.03 1.05 10.00
C PRO A 164 7.14 1.01 11.53
N ALA A 165 6.01 1.09 12.21
CA ALA A 165 5.98 1.14 13.68
C ALA A 165 6.60 -0.12 14.34
N ASN A 166 6.45 -1.25 13.69
CA ASN A 166 6.98 -2.55 14.13
C ASN A 166 6.95 -3.56 12.97
N ARG A 167 7.41 -4.79 13.23
CA ARG A 167 7.43 -5.89 12.27
C ARG A 167 6.03 -6.26 11.76
N GLN A 168 5.02 -6.23 12.63
CA GLN A 168 3.64 -6.55 12.25
C GLN A 168 3.10 -5.52 11.24
N ALA A 169 3.28 -4.23 11.49
CA ALA A 169 2.87 -3.17 10.56
C ALA A 169 3.60 -3.26 9.22
N LEU A 170 4.90 -3.65 9.23
CA LEU A 170 5.64 -3.92 8.00
C LEU A 170 5.03 -5.10 7.24
N LEU A 171 4.79 -6.24 7.92
CA LEU A 171 4.23 -7.43 7.30
C LEU A 171 2.86 -7.16 6.66
N GLU A 172 1.98 -6.43 7.35
CA GLU A 172 0.66 -6.04 6.81
C GLU A 172 0.80 -5.21 5.53
N SER A 173 1.75 -4.27 5.51
CA SER A 173 2.05 -3.47 4.31
C SER A 173 2.55 -4.34 3.16
N LEU A 174 3.46 -5.27 3.44
CA LEU A 174 4.02 -6.16 2.42
C LEU A 174 2.96 -7.13 1.86
N LEU A 175 2.12 -7.68 2.72
CA LEU A 175 1.02 -8.55 2.31
C LEU A 175 0.07 -7.81 1.37
N LEU A 176 -0.31 -6.59 1.72
CA LEU A 176 -1.20 -5.78 0.88
C LEU A 176 -0.57 -5.48 -0.49
N GLN A 177 0.70 -5.08 -0.52
CA GLN A 177 1.41 -4.81 -1.77
C GLN A 177 1.51 -6.05 -2.66
N ALA A 178 1.85 -7.20 -2.07
CA ALA A 178 1.96 -8.46 -2.78
C ALA A 178 0.59 -8.94 -3.31
N GLU A 179 -0.47 -8.80 -2.50
CA GLU A 179 -1.84 -9.14 -2.88
C GLU A 179 -2.36 -8.29 -4.04
N HIS A 180 -2.03 -6.99 -4.07
CA HIS A 180 -2.39 -6.10 -5.19
C HIS A 180 -1.75 -6.52 -6.52
N PHE A 181 -0.63 -7.20 -6.48
CA PHE A 181 0.02 -7.73 -7.68
C PHE A 181 -0.47 -9.13 -8.04
N HIS A 182 -0.52 -10.03 -7.06
CA HIS A 182 -0.83 -11.44 -7.25
C HIS A 182 -2.33 -11.71 -7.43
N GLY A 183 -3.20 -10.86 -6.83
CA GLY A 183 -4.66 -10.94 -6.94
C GLY A 183 -5.36 -11.63 -5.77
N GLU A 184 -4.65 -12.45 -4.98
CA GLU A 184 -5.18 -13.13 -3.81
C GLU A 184 -4.11 -13.35 -2.73
N ARG A 185 -4.54 -13.58 -1.50
CA ARG A 185 -3.66 -13.91 -0.37
C ARG A 185 -3.57 -15.42 -0.20
N CYS A 186 -2.62 -16.04 -0.89
CA CYS A 186 -2.33 -17.48 -0.77
C CYS A 186 -1.12 -17.76 0.14
N GLY A 187 -0.88 -19.03 0.46
CA GLY A 187 0.23 -19.46 1.32
C GLY A 187 1.61 -19.09 0.77
N GLY A 188 1.84 -19.25 -0.53
CA GLY A 188 3.11 -18.89 -1.15
C GLY A 188 3.39 -17.39 -1.12
N LEU A 189 2.35 -16.56 -1.31
CA LEU A 189 2.45 -15.12 -1.16
C LEU A 189 2.80 -14.72 0.28
N ALA A 190 2.10 -15.31 1.25
CA ALA A 190 2.33 -15.07 2.68
C ALA A 190 3.75 -15.48 3.09
N PHE A 191 4.24 -16.61 2.56
CA PHE A 191 5.61 -17.05 2.82
C PHE A 191 6.65 -16.07 2.28
N GLY A 192 6.48 -15.61 1.02
CA GLY A 192 7.34 -14.60 0.43
C GLY A 192 7.34 -13.28 1.21
N ALA A 193 6.17 -12.84 1.66
CA ALA A 193 6.04 -11.64 2.50
C ALA A 193 6.75 -11.80 3.85
N ARG A 194 6.69 -12.98 4.49
CA ARG A 194 7.43 -13.31 5.73
C ARG A 194 8.95 -13.25 5.54
N ILE A 195 9.47 -13.77 4.41
CA ILE A 195 10.90 -13.68 4.08
C ILE A 195 11.32 -12.22 3.90
N VAL A 196 10.56 -11.44 3.13
CA VAL A 196 10.90 -10.03 2.87
C VAL A 196 10.74 -9.17 4.12
N GLU A 197 9.74 -9.46 4.97
CA GLU A 197 9.59 -8.80 6.27
C GLU A 197 10.81 -9.02 7.15
N HIS A 198 11.25 -10.27 7.30
CA HIS A 198 12.45 -10.59 8.07
C HIS A 198 13.70 -9.93 7.45
N PHE A 199 13.83 -9.96 6.13
CA PHE A 199 14.95 -9.31 5.45
C PHE A 199 15.03 -7.82 5.76
N ARG A 200 13.91 -7.11 5.65
CA ARG A 200 13.84 -5.68 5.91
C ARG A 200 14.01 -5.34 7.40
N SER A 201 13.35 -6.09 8.29
CA SER A 201 13.37 -5.80 9.73
C SER A 201 14.71 -6.16 10.38
N THR A 202 15.34 -7.26 9.95
CA THR A 202 16.55 -7.79 10.59
C THR A 202 17.84 -7.26 9.96
N PHE A 203 17.89 -7.12 8.64
CA PHE A 203 19.13 -6.79 7.94
C PHE A 203 19.16 -5.38 7.34
N LEU A 204 18.02 -4.75 7.13
CA LEU A 204 17.94 -3.43 6.49
C LEU A 204 17.41 -2.33 7.42
N ASP A 205 17.27 -2.60 8.71
CA ASP A 205 16.68 -1.66 9.66
C ASP A 205 15.36 -1.03 9.16
N PHE A 206 14.48 -1.87 8.60
CA PHE A 206 13.19 -1.51 8.00
C PHE A 206 13.28 -0.70 6.69
N ALA A 207 14.46 -0.46 6.15
CA ALA A 207 14.59 0.22 4.86
C ALA A 207 13.96 -0.60 3.71
N GLU A 208 13.63 0.09 2.62
CA GLU A 208 13.09 -0.55 1.41
C GLU A 208 14.09 -1.53 0.78
N ALA A 209 13.55 -2.63 0.24
CA ALA A 209 14.36 -3.67 -0.38
C ALA A 209 14.70 -3.40 -1.87
N TRP A 210 14.30 -2.26 -2.42
CA TRP A 210 14.57 -1.89 -3.80
C TRP A 210 16.07 -1.86 -4.12
N GLY A 211 16.43 -2.36 -5.31
CA GLY A 211 17.82 -2.46 -5.72
C GLY A 211 18.52 -3.75 -5.27
N THR A 212 17.82 -4.61 -4.55
CA THR A 212 18.30 -5.95 -4.18
C THR A 212 18.15 -6.91 -5.34
N HIS A 213 19.19 -7.71 -5.64
CA HIS A 213 19.06 -8.85 -6.54
C HIS A 213 18.50 -10.04 -5.76
N ALA A 214 17.63 -10.80 -6.39
CA ALA A 214 17.03 -11.99 -5.79
C ALA A 214 17.32 -13.24 -6.64
N ILE A 215 17.52 -14.37 -5.97
CA ILE A 215 17.60 -15.69 -6.62
C ILE A 215 16.60 -16.57 -5.86
N VAL A 216 15.66 -17.16 -6.59
CA VAL A 216 14.52 -17.89 -6.02
C VAL A 216 14.40 -19.27 -6.64
N PRO A 217 13.77 -20.24 -5.95
CA PRO A 217 13.46 -21.54 -6.54
C PRO A 217 12.50 -21.37 -7.74
N GLU A 218 12.77 -22.05 -8.83
CA GLU A 218 11.95 -21.99 -10.06
C GLU A 218 10.53 -22.54 -9.88
N ASP A 219 10.33 -23.43 -8.90
CA ASP A 219 9.04 -24.07 -8.55
C ASP A 219 8.31 -23.35 -7.41
N ALA A 220 8.78 -22.17 -6.97
CA ALA A 220 8.21 -21.47 -5.81
C ALA A 220 6.92 -20.69 -6.11
N GLY A 221 6.44 -20.65 -7.35
CA GLY A 221 5.14 -20.10 -7.73
C GLY A 221 4.84 -18.72 -7.15
N CYS A 222 3.81 -18.62 -6.30
CA CYS A 222 3.34 -17.36 -5.72
C CYS A 222 4.38 -16.61 -4.86
N LEU A 223 5.40 -17.32 -4.32
CA LEU A 223 6.52 -16.67 -3.62
C LEU A 223 7.36 -15.82 -4.60
N ILE A 224 7.49 -16.26 -5.85
CA ILE A 224 8.19 -15.49 -6.89
C ILE A 224 7.51 -14.14 -7.09
N ASP A 225 6.17 -14.13 -7.19
CA ASP A 225 5.39 -12.89 -7.33
C ASP A 225 5.56 -11.95 -6.13
N ALA A 226 5.59 -12.51 -4.91
CA ALA A 226 5.86 -11.73 -3.71
C ALA A 226 7.26 -11.09 -3.77
N VAL A 227 8.30 -11.84 -4.11
CA VAL A 227 9.67 -11.31 -4.21
C VAL A 227 9.78 -10.28 -5.32
N MET A 228 9.19 -10.53 -6.49
CA MET A 228 9.17 -9.56 -7.61
C MET A 228 8.56 -8.23 -7.17
N THR A 229 7.41 -8.28 -6.50
CA THR A 229 6.68 -7.09 -6.08
C THR A 229 7.39 -6.33 -4.96
N LEU A 230 7.81 -7.06 -3.93
CA LEU A 230 8.29 -6.47 -2.66
C LEU A 230 9.76 -6.06 -2.70
N VAL A 231 10.55 -6.70 -3.55
CA VAL A 231 11.98 -6.41 -3.72
C VAL A 231 12.25 -5.62 -4.99
N GLY A 232 11.31 -5.64 -5.95
CA GLY A 232 11.44 -4.99 -7.26
C GLY A 232 12.43 -5.71 -8.18
N ALA A 233 12.77 -6.96 -7.89
CA ALA A 233 13.64 -7.78 -8.72
C ALA A 233 12.84 -8.39 -9.87
N THR A 234 13.38 -8.32 -11.10
CA THR A 234 12.70 -8.87 -12.28
C THR A 234 13.69 -9.59 -13.21
N PRO A 235 13.22 -10.65 -13.93
CA PRO A 235 14.06 -11.33 -14.91
C PRO A 235 14.55 -10.40 -16.03
N GLY A 236 13.66 -9.53 -16.51
CA GLY A 236 13.98 -8.62 -17.63
C GLY A 236 15.05 -7.58 -17.30
N ARG A 237 15.26 -7.27 -16.01
CA ARG A 237 16.37 -6.41 -15.55
C ARG A 237 17.61 -7.21 -15.16
N GLY A 238 17.57 -8.53 -15.20
CA GLY A 238 18.65 -9.39 -14.72
C GLY A 238 18.83 -9.35 -13.19
N THR A 239 17.83 -8.85 -12.46
CA THR A 239 17.88 -8.74 -10.99
C THR A 239 17.15 -9.87 -10.28
N LEU A 240 16.41 -10.71 -11.02
CA LEU A 240 15.79 -11.94 -10.53
C LEU A 240 16.34 -13.14 -11.29
N GLY A 241 16.97 -14.06 -10.58
CA GLY A 241 17.44 -15.35 -11.09
C GLY A 241 16.66 -16.51 -10.49
N PHE A 242 16.75 -17.68 -11.13
CA PHE A 242 16.07 -18.91 -10.73
C PHE A 242 17.06 -20.06 -10.52
N HIS A 243 16.72 -21.01 -9.67
CA HIS A 243 17.49 -22.24 -9.46
C HIS A 243 16.61 -23.37 -8.88
N GLY A 244 17.14 -24.60 -8.94
CA GLY A 244 16.39 -25.80 -8.47
C GLY A 244 16.57 -26.15 -6.98
N ALA A 245 17.25 -25.31 -6.17
CA ALA A 245 17.50 -25.63 -4.77
C ALA A 245 16.50 -24.92 -3.82
N PRO A 246 16.24 -25.46 -2.60
CA PRO A 246 15.20 -24.96 -1.71
C PRO A 246 15.67 -23.77 -0.85
N PHE A 247 16.14 -22.69 -1.47
CA PHE A 247 16.50 -21.46 -0.76
C PHE A 247 16.10 -20.21 -1.55
N VAL A 248 15.87 -19.10 -0.84
CA VAL A 248 15.79 -17.75 -1.40
C VAL A 248 17.06 -17.02 -1.03
N ARG A 249 17.64 -16.31 -1.98
CA ARG A 249 18.86 -15.52 -1.77
C ARG A 249 18.62 -14.08 -2.20
N PHE A 250 19.00 -13.16 -1.33
CA PHE A 250 19.11 -11.74 -1.66
C PHE A 250 20.57 -11.33 -1.73
N ILE A 251 20.90 -10.47 -2.68
CA ILE A 251 22.24 -9.89 -2.86
C ILE A 251 22.06 -8.38 -2.90
N ARG A 252 22.67 -7.69 -1.95
CA ARG A 252 22.62 -6.24 -1.88
C ARG A 252 23.96 -5.71 -1.41
N ASP A 253 24.48 -4.74 -2.14
CA ASP A 253 25.80 -4.17 -1.92
C ASP A 253 26.87 -5.28 -1.92
N ASP A 254 27.63 -5.41 -0.83
CA ASP A 254 28.67 -6.42 -0.62
C ASP A 254 28.21 -7.64 0.19
N ARG A 255 26.89 -7.83 0.36
CA ARG A 255 26.33 -8.89 1.20
C ARG A 255 25.38 -9.83 0.47
N VAL A 256 25.45 -11.09 0.89
CA VAL A 256 24.51 -12.14 0.50
C VAL A 256 23.73 -12.58 1.71
N TYR A 257 22.41 -12.66 1.54
CA TYR A 257 21.46 -13.10 2.56
C TYR A 257 20.76 -14.36 2.04
N ASN A 258 20.89 -15.47 2.78
CA ASN A 258 20.30 -16.75 2.41
C ASN A 258 19.16 -17.12 3.36
N TYR A 259 18.07 -17.59 2.79
CA TYR A 259 16.89 -18.12 3.46
C TYR A 259 16.71 -19.56 3.03
N VAL A 260 17.06 -20.49 3.89
CA VAL A 260 16.97 -21.93 3.62
C VAL A 260 15.72 -22.47 4.29
N LEU A 261 14.89 -23.20 3.54
CA LEU A 261 13.72 -23.90 4.10
C LEU A 261 14.12 -24.98 5.10
N LEU A 262 13.36 -25.09 6.19
CA LEU A 262 13.72 -25.98 7.29
C LEU A 262 13.34 -27.44 7.09
N GLU A 263 12.44 -27.75 6.16
CA GLU A 263 12.08 -29.15 5.89
C GLU A 263 12.81 -29.67 4.65
N PRO A 264 13.94 -30.42 4.86
CA PRO A 264 14.61 -31.11 3.76
C PRO A 264 13.65 -32.13 3.13
N GLY A 265 13.43 -32.03 1.83
CA GLY A 265 12.55 -32.92 1.07
C GLY A 265 11.12 -32.41 0.84
N ARG A 266 10.65 -31.36 1.48
CA ARG A 266 9.44 -30.65 1.05
C ARG A 266 9.75 -29.80 -0.17
N ARG A 267 8.90 -29.91 -1.17
CA ARG A 267 8.88 -29.00 -2.31
C ARG A 267 8.20 -27.69 -1.90
N TRP A 268 8.57 -26.60 -2.52
CA TRP A 268 7.90 -25.31 -2.37
C TRP A 268 6.39 -25.40 -2.59
N SER A 269 5.97 -26.26 -3.52
CA SER A 269 4.56 -26.54 -3.77
C SER A 269 3.77 -27.04 -2.54
N SER A 270 4.44 -27.66 -1.57
CA SER A 270 3.77 -28.08 -0.32
C SER A 270 3.47 -26.89 0.59
N TRP A 271 4.33 -25.87 0.63
CA TRP A 271 4.11 -24.64 1.40
C TRP A 271 3.09 -23.73 0.73
N THR A 272 3.13 -23.63 -0.60
CA THR A 272 2.16 -22.82 -1.36
C THR A 272 0.74 -23.38 -1.33
N ALA A 273 0.59 -24.66 -1.01
CA ALA A 273 -0.72 -25.31 -0.84
C ALA A 273 -1.37 -25.03 0.54
N LEU A 274 -0.61 -24.53 1.52
CA LEU A 274 -1.16 -24.17 2.83
C LEU A 274 -1.92 -22.83 2.74
N PRO A 275 -2.99 -22.65 3.53
CA PRO A 275 -3.65 -21.37 3.68
C PRO A 275 -2.70 -20.29 4.21
N ALA A 276 -2.93 -19.04 3.81
CA ALA A 276 -2.06 -17.91 4.19
C ALA A 276 -2.03 -17.70 5.72
N ASP A 277 -3.16 -17.84 6.40
CA ASP A 277 -3.28 -17.70 7.85
C ASP A 277 -2.44 -18.74 8.60
N VAL A 278 -2.33 -19.95 8.07
CA VAL A 278 -1.44 -20.98 8.63
C VAL A 278 0.02 -20.55 8.53
N ILE A 279 0.45 -20.08 7.36
CA ILE A 279 1.83 -19.58 7.16
C ILE A 279 2.13 -18.37 8.05
N LEU A 280 1.16 -17.48 8.22
CA LEU A 280 1.31 -16.26 9.03
C LEU A 280 1.37 -16.56 10.54
N ALA A 281 0.74 -17.65 10.98
CA ALA A 281 0.73 -18.09 12.39
C ALA A 281 1.96 -18.89 12.80
N LEU A 282 2.70 -19.48 11.85
CA LEU A 282 3.89 -20.29 12.15
C LEU A 282 5.02 -19.42 12.70
N PRO A 283 5.77 -19.91 13.73
CA PRO A 283 7.01 -19.30 14.16
C PRO A 283 8.03 -19.23 13.01
N GLU A 284 8.87 -18.23 13.02
CA GLU A 284 9.87 -17.97 11.97
C GLU A 284 10.85 -19.12 11.84
N GLU A 285 11.27 -19.68 12.98
CA GLU A 285 12.16 -20.83 13.09
C GLU A 285 11.58 -22.13 12.53
N GLU A 286 10.29 -22.20 12.25
CA GLU A 286 9.64 -23.32 11.57
C GLU A 286 9.55 -23.12 10.05
N LEU A 287 9.71 -21.89 9.57
CA LEU A 287 9.61 -21.54 8.15
C LEU A 287 10.97 -21.60 7.45
N PHE A 288 11.98 -20.92 7.99
CA PHE A 288 13.31 -20.80 7.37
C PHE A 288 14.43 -20.56 8.36
N ARG A 289 15.67 -20.78 7.92
CA ARG A 289 16.88 -20.27 8.55
C ARG A 289 17.47 -19.17 7.70
N ALA A 290 17.70 -18.01 8.33
CA ALA A 290 18.33 -16.86 7.68
C ALA A 290 19.81 -16.76 8.07
N SER A 291 20.65 -16.36 7.13
CA SER A 291 22.06 -16.06 7.36
C SER A 291 22.54 -14.95 6.43
N SER A 292 23.58 -14.22 6.84
CA SER A 292 24.22 -13.21 6.00
C SER A 292 25.73 -13.42 5.95
N THR A 293 26.32 -13.19 4.75
CA THR A 293 27.77 -13.30 4.52
C THR A 293 28.24 -12.15 3.64
N LEU A 294 29.45 -11.67 3.89
CA LEU A 294 30.10 -10.70 2.99
C LEU A 294 30.54 -11.39 1.69
N VAL A 295 30.32 -10.75 0.57
CA VAL A 295 30.91 -11.14 -0.69
C VAL A 295 32.40 -10.77 -0.61
N ARG A 296 33.30 -11.77 -0.49
CA ARG A 296 34.73 -11.49 -0.59
C ARG A 296 35.01 -10.99 -2.00
N ALA A 297 35.48 -9.74 -2.11
CA ALA A 297 36.07 -9.27 -3.37
C ALA A 297 37.19 -10.25 -3.75
N LYS A 298 37.07 -10.85 -4.94
CA LYS A 298 38.16 -11.60 -5.56
C LYS A 298 39.17 -10.65 -6.15
#